data_38b915ab71cf618a0022737a381fcb03
#
_entry.id   38b915ab71cf618a0022737a381fcb03
#
_cell.length_a   1.000
_cell.length_b   1.000
_cell.length_c   1.000
_cell.angle_alpha   90.00
_cell.angle_beta   90.00
_cell.angle_gamma   90.00
#
_symmetry.space_group_name_H-M   'P 1'
#
loop_
_entity.id
_entity.type
_entity.pdbx_description
1 polymer ?
#
loop_
_entity_poly.entity_id
_entity_poly.type
_entity_poly.pdbx_seq_one_letter_code
_entity_poly.pdbx_strand_id
1 'polypeptide(L)'
;MNNNFNFSFHTSYKFILIAFCSCCINTATAFYKTDPNDTTPVSTQKDAILFIEKIKQLESSAYWPNVKPELFLKNLKENIYTPLSLYEGSNTNFCGYAALSYFPLHDDPLGYAKFMLELFYKGKAKFGKVFIQPSSEILKAAGTLKFKGILDIRPADQVWFLCLADHFKGYVNFFNKHYDEGDENTFWASVNYAKFNRMVKQLFNYAVNTRGYDLMHPHINDLYGYISDKMKTGTVVLYLNNAELYKKKHNTLRPATPTHYIILLGISRTEEMITMTYWDYGFRSLRQITPAFFKKIIFGISCCTKKLSHE
;
A
#
# COMPACT_ATOMS: atom_id res chain seq x y z
N MET A 1 -48.35 47.85 -30.70
CA MET A 1 -48.73 46.71 -31.55
C MET A 1 -48.05 45.44 -31.03
N ASN A 2 -48.87 44.55 -30.58
CA ASN A 2 -48.54 43.22 -30.04
C ASN A 2 -47.80 42.35 -31.06
N ASN A 3 -46.94 41.52 -30.64
CA ASN A 3 -47.05 40.08 -30.90
C ASN A 3 -46.11 39.26 -29.96
N ASN A 4 -46.75 38.53 -29.07
CA ASN A 4 -46.24 37.43 -28.29
C ASN A 4 -45.90 36.27 -29.23
N PHE A 5 -44.75 35.62 -29.00
CA PHE A 5 -44.57 34.20 -29.32
C PHE A 5 -43.92 33.50 -28.12
N ASN A 6 -44.77 32.82 -27.34
CA ASN A 6 -44.39 31.75 -26.43
C ASN A 6 -44.02 30.51 -27.25
N PHE A 7 -42.82 29.96 -27.03
CA PHE A 7 -42.54 28.56 -27.33
C PHE A 7 -42.09 27.87 -26.07
N SER A 8 -42.97 27.04 -25.59
CA SER A 8 -42.77 26.04 -24.54
C SER A 8 -41.89 24.92 -25.08
N PHE A 9 -40.73 24.69 -24.43
CA PHE A 9 -40.00 23.45 -24.53
C PHE A 9 -39.86 22.89 -23.12
N HIS A 10 -40.89 22.25 -22.66
CA HIS A 10 -40.80 21.30 -21.57
C HIS A 10 -41.10 19.88 -22.12
N THR A 11 -40.34 18.90 -21.61
CA THR A 11 -40.39 17.45 -21.85
C THR A 11 -39.37 16.94 -22.87
N SER A 12 -38.14 16.62 -22.43
CA SER A 12 -37.33 15.49 -22.94
C SER A 12 -35.99 15.27 -22.24
N TYR A 13 -35.77 15.74 -21.00
CA TYR A 13 -34.49 15.48 -20.29
C TYR A 13 -34.56 14.52 -19.11
N LYS A 14 -35.66 13.82 -18.89
CA LYS A 14 -35.77 12.88 -17.73
C LYS A 14 -35.48 11.43 -18.05
N PHE A 15 -35.24 11.05 -19.28
CA PHE A 15 -35.00 9.61 -19.60
C PHE A 15 -33.56 9.24 -19.93
N ILE A 16 -32.60 10.16 -19.99
CA ILE A 16 -31.20 9.84 -20.31
C ILE A 16 -30.33 9.65 -19.07
N LEU A 17 -30.77 10.08 -17.87
CA LEU A 17 -29.96 9.99 -16.65
C LEU A 17 -30.04 8.65 -15.91
N ILE A 18 -31.00 7.77 -16.26
CA ILE A 18 -31.18 6.48 -15.57
C ILE A 18 -30.41 5.33 -16.26
N ALA A 19 -30.09 5.47 -17.53
CA ALA A 19 -29.35 4.42 -18.26
C ALA A 19 -27.84 4.41 -17.98
N PHE A 20 -27.24 5.51 -17.49
CA PHE A 20 -25.80 5.59 -17.22
C PHE A 20 -25.40 5.11 -15.82
N CYS A 21 -26.33 5.00 -14.90
CA CYS A 21 -26.05 4.56 -13.53
C CYS A 21 -26.06 3.03 -13.35
N SER A 22 -26.66 2.28 -14.28
CA SER A 22 -26.75 0.81 -14.20
C SER A 22 -25.53 0.09 -14.75
N CYS A 23 -24.71 0.75 -15.59
CA CYS A 23 -23.48 0.14 -16.15
C CYS A 23 -22.25 0.28 -15.24
N CYS A 24 -22.27 1.18 -14.24
CA CYS A 24 -21.10 1.39 -13.38
C CYS A 24 -21.03 0.46 -12.16
N ILE A 25 -22.10 -0.28 -11.85
CA ILE A 25 -22.13 -1.15 -10.65
C ILE A 25 -21.61 -2.56 -10.95
N ASN A 26 -21.56 -2.99 -12.20
CA ASN A 26 -21.13 -4.35 -12.57
C ASN A 26 -19.67 -4.50 -12.98
N THR A 27 -18.85 -3.45 -12.95
CA THR A 27 -17.42 -3.56 -13.34
C THR A 27 -16.45 -3.66 -12.17
N ALA A 28 -16.92 -3.55 -10.92
CA ALA A 28 -16.06 -3.63 -9.73
C ALA A 28 -15.71 -5.06 -9.30
N THR A 29 -16.37 -6.09 -9.83
CA THR A 29 -16.16 -7.50 -9.44
C THR A 29 -15.33 -8.32 -10.43
N ALA A 30 -14.88 -7.76 -11.55
CA ALA A 30 -14.29 -8.54 -12.65
C ALA A 30 -12.75 -8.51 -12.74
N PHE A 31 -12.02 -8.03 -11.71
CA PHE A 31 -10.54 -7.95 -11.78
C PHE A 31 -9.78 -8.76 -10.72
N TYR A 32 -10.41 -9.70 -10.05
CA TYR A 32 -9.69 -10.79 -9.40
C TYR A 32 -9.66 -11.99 -10.35
N LYS A 33 -8.84 -11.89 -11.39
CA LYS A 33 -8.46 -13.07 -12.14
C LYS A 33 -7.45 -13.83 -11.26
N THR A 34 -7.95 -14.81 -10.50
CA THR A 34 -7.10 -15.77 -9.80
C THR A 34 -6.27 -16.51 -10.85
N ASP A 35 -4.95 -16.42 -10.72
CA ASP A 35 -4.01 -17.22 -11.50
C ASP A 35 -4.27 -18.69 -11.17
N PRO A 36 -4.38 -19.63 -12.15
CA PRO A 36 -4.54 -21.05 -11.90
C PRO A 36 -3.39 -21.70 -11.11
N ASN A 37 -2.28 -21.00 -10.89
CA ASN A 37 -1.18 -21.39 -10.00
C ASN A 37 -1.24 -20.69 -8.63
N ASP A 38 -2.28 -19.89 -8.35
CA ASP A 38 -2.37 -19.14 -7.10
C ASP A 38 -2.69 -20.10 -5.95
N THR A 39 -1.76 -20.20 -5.03
CA THR A 39 -1.98 -20.90 -3.76
C THR A 39 -3.14 -20.23 -3.04
N THR A 40 -4.14 -21.02 -2.66
CA THR A 40 -5.33 -20.56 -1.93
C THR A 40 -4.95 -19.54 -0.86
N PRO A 41 -5.63 -18.39 -0.73
CA PRO A 41 -5.37 -17.45 0.36
C PRO A 41 -5.46 -18.16 1.71
N VAL A 42 -4.61 -17.76 2.66
CA VAL A 42 -4.65 -18.30 4.04
C VAL A 42 -6.01 -18.00 4.68
N SER A 43 -6.58 -16.83 4.37
CA SER A 43 -7.95 -16.46 4.72
C SER A 43 -8.54 -15.54 3.65
N THR A 44 -9.87 -15.47 3.58
CA THR A 44 -10.56 -14.59 2.64
C THR A 44 -10.95 -13.26 3.28
N GLN A 45 -11.18 -12.25 2.45
CA GLN A 45 -11.75 -10.98 2.92
C GLN A 45 -13.08 -11.20 3.63
N LYS A 46 -13.91 -12.15 3.17
CA LYS A 46 -15.17 -12.51 3.80
C LYS A 46 -14.97 -13.04 5.23
N ASP A 47 -13.95 -13.86 5.46
CA ASP A 47 -13.63 -14.37 6.81
C ASP A 47 -13.25 -13.23 7.75
N ALA A 48 -12.42 -12.30 7.25
CA ALA A 48 -12.04 -11.12 8.01
C ALA A 48 -13.21 -10.19 8.32
N ILE A 49 -14.12 -9.99 7.36
CA ILE A 49 -15.36 -9.22 7.57
C ILE A 49 -16.23 -9.89 8.62
N LEU A 50 -16.49 -11.18 8.49
CA LEU A 50 -17.31 -11.93 9.47
C LEU A 50 -16.70 -11.89 10.88
N PHE A 51 -15.38 -11.87 10.98
CA PHE A 51 -14.68 -11.75 12.25
C PHE A 51 -14.81 -10.34 12.84
N ILE A 52 -14.45 -9.30 12.06
CA ILE A 52 -14.36 -7.92 12.56
C ILE A 52 -15.74 -7.31 12.87
N GLU A 53 -16.80 -7.75 12.18
CA GLU A 53 -18.17 -7.28 12.42
C GLU A 53 -18.78 -7.79 13.74
N LYS A 54 -18.24 -8.87 14.31
CA LYS A 54 -18.62 -9.34 15.66
C LYS A 54 -18.15 -8.35 16.75
N ILE A 55 -17.14 -7.54 16.45
CA ILE A 55 -16.58 -6.56 17.38
C ILE A 55 -17.38 -5.26 17.26
N LYS A 56 -18.26 -5.02 18.23
CA LYS A 56 -19.12 -3.83 18.26
C LYS A 56 -18.39 -2.61 18.78
N GLN A 57 -17.56 -2.80 19.79
CA GLN A 57 -16.83 -1.75 20.48
C GLN A 57 -15.49 -2.32 20.99
N LEU A 58 -14.49 -1.47 21.07
CA LEU A 58 -13.23 -1.73 21.77
C LEU A 58 -13.16 -0.88 23.02
N GLU A 59 -12.64 -1.43 24.10
CA GLU A 59 -12.24 -0.68 25.27
C GLU A 59 -10.93 0.07 25.01
N SER A 60 -10.63 1.10 25.82
CA SER A 60 -9.36 1.81 25.75
C SER A 60 -8.20 0.86 25.99
N SER A 61 -7.17 0.98 25.17
CA SER A 61 -5.97 0.17 25.32
C SER A 61 -5.12 0.70 26.49
N ALA A 62 -4.63 -0.19 27.33
CA ALA A 62 -3.64 0.16 28.35
C ALA A 62 -2.26 0.51 27.74
N TYR A 63 -2.03 0.19 26.48
CA TYR A 63 -0.72 0.36 25.82
C TYR A 63 -0.67 1.59 24.90
N TRP A 64 -1.80 1.99 24.30
CA TRP A 64 -1.88 3.02 23.27
C TRP A 64 -2.65 4.26 23.76
N PRO A 65 -2.03 5.13 24.57
CA PRO A 65 -2.75 6.22 25.25
C PRO A 65 -3.38 7.24 24.28
N ASN A 66 -2.83 7.38 23.08
CA ASN A 66 -3.28 8.37 22.09
C ASN A 66 -4.09 7.75 20.93
N VAL A 67 -4.31 6.43 20.94
CA VAL A 67 -5.10 5.73 19.92
C VAL A 67 -6.53 5.57 20.42
N LYS A 68 -7.47 6.34 19.87
CA LYS A 68 -8.89 6.23 20.18
C LYS A 68 -9.47 4.90 19.68
N PRO A 69 -10.07 4.06 20.56
CA PRO A 69 -10.54 2.71 20.23
C PRO A 69 -11.53 2.69 19.06
N GLU A 70 -12.49 3.60 19.05
CA GLU A 70 -13.51 3.70 18.02
C GLU A 70 -12.93 4.04 16.64
N LEU A 71 -11.93 4.92 16.60
CA LEU A 71 -11.25 5.29 15.35
C LEU A 71 -10.32 4.18 14.87
N PHE A 72 -9.65 3.48 15.79
CA PHE A 72 -8.83 2.32 15.48
C PHE A 72 -9.68 1.20 14.85
N LEU A 73 -10.81 0.83 15.50
CA LEU A 73 -11.71 -0.20 14.98
C LEU A 73 -12.32 0.19 13.64
N LYS A 74 -12.77 1.45 13.50
CA LYS A 74 -13.29 1.96 12.23
C LYS A 74 -12.24 1.84 11.12
N ASN A 75 -11.02 2.30 11.38
CA ASN A 75 -9.95 2.24 10.39
C ASN A 75 -9.54 0.78 10.05
N LEU A 76 -9.47 -0.10 11.05
CA LEU A 76 -9.19 -1.53 10.82
C LEU A 76 -10.26 -2.17 9.93
N LYS A 77 -11.54 -1.86 10.15
CA LYS A 77 -12.64 -2.29 9.27
C LYS A 77 -12.46 -1.74 7.85
N GLU A 78 -12.16 -0.46 7.70
CA GLU A 78 -11.92 0.18 6.40
C GLU A 78 -10.77 -0.50 5.64
N ASN A 79 -9.68 -0.86 6.31
CA ASN A 79 -8.56 -1.57 5.68
C ASN A 79 -8.96 -2.96 5.17
N ILE A 80 -9.86 -3.66 5.87
CA ILE A 80 -10.38 -4.97 5.45
C ILE A 80 -11.36 -4.81 4.29
N TYR A 81 -12.27 -3.85 4.36
CA TYR A 81 -13.28 -3.62 3.30
C TYR A 81 -12.67 -3.05 2.02
N THR A 82 -11.68 -2.20 2.16
CA THR A 82 -11.02 -1.49 1.05
C THR A 82 -9.49 -1.56 1.17
N PRO A 83 -8.87 -2.72 0.89
CA PRO A 83 -7.44 -2.96 1.14
C PRO A 83 -6.49 -1.94 0.51
N LEU A 84 -6.90 -1.30 -0.60
CA LEU A 84 -6.08 -0.30 -1.28
C LEU A 84 -6.24 1.13 -0.74
N SER A 85 -7.05 1.34 0.33
CA SER A 85 -7.28 2.67 0.92
C SER A 85 -6.29 3.05 2.02
N LEU A 86 -5.35 2.17 2.37
CA LEU A 86 -4.35 2.44 3.39
C LEU A 86 -3.40 3.55 2.91
N TYR A 87 -3.30 4.63 3.72
CA TYR A 87 -2.58 5.84 3.37
C TYR A 87 -1.45 6.12 4.37
N GLU A 88 -0.20 6.24 3.88
CA GLU A 88 0.99 6.40 4.72
C GLU A 88 1.38 7.84 5.02
N GLY A 89 0.72 8.80 4.41
CA GLY A 89 1.09 10.21 4.49
C GLY A 89 2.20 10.57 3.48
N SER A 90 1.91 11.52 2.59
CA SER A 90 2.85 11.92 1.52
C SER A 90 4.11 12.63 2.04
N ASN A 91 4.12 13.04 3.31
CA ASN A 91 5.24 13.69 3.99
C ASN A 91 5.93 12.74 4.99
N THR A 92 5.88 11.43 4.75
CA THR A 92 6.57 10.43 5.56
C THR A 92 7.43 9.51 4.69
N ASN A 93 8.27 8.71 5.33
CA ASN A 93 9.07 7.67 4.70
C ASN A 93 8.48 6.26 4.93
N PHE A 94 7.17 6.16 5.16
CA PHE A 94 6.48 4.89 5.42
C PHE A 94 6.11 4.09 4.16
N CYS A 95 6.44 4.55 2.96
CA CYS A 95 6.03 3.90 1.71
C CYS A 95 6.38 2.40 1.63
N GLY A 96 7.54 1.99 2.15
CA GLY A 96 7.92 0.58 2.22
C GLY A 96 7.00 -0.23 3.13
N TYR A 97 6.61 0.31 4.29
CA TYR A 97 5.70 -0.37 5.22
C TYR A 97 4.24 -0.35 4.74
N ALA A 98 3.86 0.69 3.99
CA ALA A 98 2.59 0.73 3.29
C ALA A 98 2.52 -0.35 2.21
N ALA A 99 3.54 -0.47 1.38
CA ALA A 99 3.62 -1.55 0.39
C ALA A 99 3.57 -2.95 1.03
N LEU A 100 4.13 -3.12 2.23
CA LEU A 100 4.03 -4.38 2.97
C LEU A 100 2.59 -4.74 3.37
N SER A 101 1.72 -3.77 3.64
CA SER A 101 0.34 -4.04 4.05
C SER A 101 -0.49 -4.71 2.95
N TYR A 102 -0.09 -4.55 1.69
CA TYR A 102 -0.74 -5.20 0.56
C TYR A 102 -0.79 -6.73 0.74
N PHE A 103 0.31 -7.33 1.18
CA PHE A 103 0.42 -8.78 1.29
C PHE A 103 -0.60 -9.40 2.25
N PRO A 104 -0.68 -9.00 3.53
CA PRO A 104 -1.65 -9.58 4.43
C PRO A 104 -3.08 -9.20 4.09
N LEU A 105 -3.35 -7.99 3.64
CA LEU A 105 -4.69 -7.57 3.26
C LEU A 105 -5.21 -8.32 2.03
N HIS A 106 -4.31 -8.78 1.15
CA HIS A 106 -4.65 -9.58 -0.03
C HIS A 106 -4.72 -11.09 0.28
N ASP A 107 -3.78 -11.61 1.10
CA ASP A 107 -3.57 -13.04 1.25
C ASP A 107 -4.03 -13.63 2.57
N ASP A 108 -4.05 -12.84 3.63
CA ASP A 108 -4.50 -13.24 4.97
C ASP A 108 -5.14 -12.07 5.73
N PRO A 109 -6.24 -11.51 5.22
CA PRO A 109 -6.90 -10.37 5.86
C PRO A 109 -7.44 -10.68 7.26
N LEU A 110 -7.79 -11.93 7.56
CA LEU A 110 -8.17 -12.35 8.91
C LEU A 110 -6.95 -12.36 9.86
N GLY A 111 -5.82 -12.87 9.38
CA GLY A 111 -4.55 -12.81 10.12
C GLY A 111 -4.11 -11.38 10.39
N TYR A 112 -4.25 -10.48 9.41
CA TYR A 112 -4.01 -9.06 9.59
C TYR A 112 -4.91 -8.44 10.67
N ALA A 113 -6.23 -8.72 10.61
CA ALA A 113 -7.16 -8.22 11.61
C ALA A 113 -6.84 -8.69 13.03
N LYS A 114 -6.54 -9.99 13.18
CA LYS A 114 -6.16 -10.59 14.48
C LYS A 114 -4.88 -9.98 15.02
N PHE A 115 -3.86 -9.84 14.16
CA PHE A 115 -2.57 -9.23 14.53
C PHE A 115 -2.75 -7.79 15.02
N MET A 116 -3.50 -6.95 14.29
CA MET A 116 -3.75 -5.57 14.67
C MET A 116 -4.52 -5.45 15.99
N LEU A 117 -5.50 -6.31 16.23
CA LEU A 117 -6.22 -6.35 17.50
C LEU A 117 -5.33 -6.84 18.65
N GLU A 118 -4.47 -7.82 18.40
CA GLU A 118 -3.52 -8.30 19.43
C GLU A 118 -2.51 -7.20 19.81
N LEU A 119 -1.98 -6.47 18.83
CA LEU A 119 -1.16 -5.27 19.09
C LEU A 119 -1.91 -4.24 19.91
N PHE A 120 -3.17 -3.98 19.57
CA PHE A 120 -3.99 -3.00 20.30
C PHE A 120 -4.22 -3.41 21.76
N TYR A 121 -4.59 -4.67 22.02
CA TYR A 121 -4.90 -5.14 23.36
C TYR A 121 -3.67 -5.46 24.22
N LYS A 122 -2.59 -6.00 23.63
CA LYS A 122 -1.43 -6.52 24.38
C LYS A 122 -0.17 -5.65 24.22
N GLY A 123 -0.18 -4.63 23.36
CA GLY A 123 1.00 -3.82 23.04
C GLY A 123 2.10 -4.61 22.32
N LYS A 124 1.87 -5.87 21.99
CA LYS A 124 2.79 -6.78 21.29
C LYS A 124 2.03 -7.88 20.57
N ALA A 125 2.57 -8.38 19.45
CA ALA A 125 1.97 -9.49 18.71
C ALA A 125 3.00 -10.19 17.83
N LYS A 126 2.68 -11.41 17.37
CA LYS A 126 3.49 -12.17 16.42
C LYS A 126 2.85 -12.09 15.04
N PHE A 127 3.65 -11.77 14.01
CA PHE A 127 3.23 -11.82 12.62
C PHE A 127 4.27 -12.58 11.78
N GLY A 128 3.85 -13.67 11.15
CA GLY A 128 4.80 -14.58 10.51
C GLY A 128 5.85 -15.12 11.48
N LYS A 129 7.12 -14.88 11.15
CA LYS A 129 8.26 -15.28 11.99
C LYS A 129 8.70 -14.19 12.98
N VAL A 130 8.05 -13.03 12.94
CA VAL A 130 8.47 -11.83 13.67
C VAL A 130 7.59 -11.63 14.90
N PHE A 131 8.22 -11.42 16.06
CA PHE A 131 7.55 -10.96 17.27
C PHE A 131 7.76 -9.45 17.38
N ILE A 132 6.69 -8.70 17.29
CA ILE A 132 6.68 -7.24 17.31
C ILE A 132 6.30 -6.77 18.70
N GLN A 133 7.19 -6.02 19.33
CA GLN A 133 7.00 -5.35 20.60
C GLN A 133 7.58 -3.94 20.46
N PRO A 134 6.74 -2.94 20.17
CA PRO A 134 7.18 -1.57 19.98
C PRO A 134 7.71 -0.95 21.28
N SER A 135 8.62 0.02 21.12
CA SER A 135 9.16 0.79 22.23
C SER A 135 8.09 1.70 22.87
N SER A 136 8.38 2.21 24.06
CA SER A 136 7.47 3.11 24.79
C SER A 136 7.20 4.41 24.03
N GLU A 137 8.17 4.88 23.28
CA GLU A 137 8.07 6.05 22.42
C GLU A 137 7.03 5.84 21.33
N ILE A 138 7.07 4.68 20.68
CA ILE A 138 6.10 4.29 19.63
C ILE A 138 4.68 4.13 20.20
N LEU A 139 4.55 3.52 21.37
CA LEU A 139 3.25 3.38 22.03
C LEU A 139 2.60 4.76 22.30
N LYS A 140 3.41 5.78 22.61
CA LYS A 140 2.95 7.16 22.81
C LYS A 140 2.74 7.92 21.49
N ALA A 141 3.56 7.67 20.46
CA ALA A 141 3.49 8.37 19.20
C ALA A 141 2.29 7.98 18.34
N ALA A 142 1.88 6.70 18.37
CA ALA A 142 0.72 6.25 17.60
C ALA A 142 -0.56 6.99 18.04
N GLY A 143 -1.31 7.51 17.09
CA GLY A 143 -2.48 8.34 17.30
C GLY A 143 -2.19 9.85 17.29
N THR A 144 -0.91 10.27 17.27
CA THR A 144 -0.53 11.69 17.28
C THR A 144 -0.07 12.21 15.91
N LEU A 145 0.20 11.34 14.92
CA LEU A 145 0.71 11.75 13.61
C LEU A 145 -0.38 12.47 12.81
N LYS A 146 -0.34 13.81 12.83
CA LYS A 146 -1.26 14.69 12.10
C LYS A 146 -0.51 15.47 11.03
N PHE A 147 -1.24 15.96 10.02
CA PHE A 147 -0.71 16.83 8.97
C PHE A 147 0.48 16.23 8.20
N LYS A 148 0.48 14.91 8.01
CA LYS A 148 1.55 14.18 7.29
C LYS A 148 1.26 14.01 5.79
N GLY A 149 0.54 14.95 5.19
CA GLY A 149 0.19 14.98 3.79
C GLY A 149 -1.18 15.60 3.56
N ILE A 150 -1.85 15.23 2.48
CA ILE A 150 -3.20 15.72 2.12
C ILE A 150 -4.23 15.21 3.12
N LEU A 151 -4.06 13.99 3.60
CA LEU A 151 -4.90 13.34 4.59
C LEU A 151 -4.04 12.96 5.81
N ASP A 152 -4.67 12.90 6.98
CA ASP A 152 -4.03 12.36 8.18
C ASP A 152 -3.90 10.83 8.07
N ILE A 153 -2.80 10.31 8.64
CA ILE A 153 -2.63 8.87 8.78
C ILE A 153 -3.60 8.39 9.85
N ARG A 154 -4.44 7.43 9.50
CA ARG A 154 -5.48 6.91 10.39
C ARG A 154 -4.86 6.07 11.53
N PRO A 155 -5.52 5.98 12.70
CA PRO A 155 -4.89 5.40 13.91
C PRO A 155 -4.38 3.96 13.76
N ALA A 156 -5.12 3.05 13.11
CA ALA A 156 -4.63 1.68 12.91
C ALA A 156 -3.45 1.64 11.92
N ASP A 157 -3.46 2.52 10.92
CA ASP A 157 -2.35 2.65 9.97
C ASP A 157 -1.09 3.16 10.67
N GLN A 158 -1.22 4.14 11.60
CA GLN A 158 -0.11 4.60 12.42
C GLN A 158 0.49 3.47 13.26
N VAL A 159 -0.35 2.65 13.89
CA VAL A 159 0.11 1.48 14.67
C VAL A 159 0.89 0.51 13.76
N TRP A 160 0.37 0.19 12.56
CA TRP A 160 1.05 -0.67 11.61
C TRP A 160 2.42 -0.12 11.20
N PHE A 161 2.48 1.14 10.75
CA PHE A 161 3.72 1.74 10.27
C PHE A 161 4.77 1.90 11.35
N LEU A 162 4.40 2.48 12.47
CA LEU A 162 5.32 2.75 13.58
C LEU A 162 5.86 1.46 14.19
N CYS A 163 5.01 0.44 14.40
CA CYS A 163 5.48 -0.85 14.93
C CYS A 163 6.48 -1.53 14.00
N LEU A 164 6.22 -1.53 12.71
CA LEU A 164 7.14 -2.13 11.73
C LEU A 164 8.44 -1.32 11.60
N ALA A 165 8.34 0.02 11.61
CA ALA A 165 9.51 0.88 11.54
C ALA A 165 10.42 0.71 12.75
N ASP A 166 9.85 0.67 13.96
CA ASP A 166 10.58 0.45 15.21
C ASP A 166 11.24 -0.94 15.25
N HIS A 167 10.48 -1.99 14.90
CA HIS A 167 11.01 -3.34 14.91
C HIS A 167 12.17 -3.52 13.92
N PHE A 168 12.03 -3.03 12.70
CA PHE A 168 13.05 -3.16 11.67
C PHE A 168 14.08 -2.04 11.63
N LYS A 169 13.91 -1.00 12.42
CA LYS A 169 14.77 0.19 12.65
C LYS A 169 15.55 0.69 11.44
N GLY A 170 15.38 1.93 11.12
CA GLY A 170 16.19 2.82 10.29
C GLY A 170 16.73 2.34 8.94
N TYR A 171 17.15 3.28 8.15
CA TYR A 171 17.91 3.03 6.90
C TYR A 171 19.34 2.60 7.21
N VAL A 172 19.93 3.22 8.25
CA VAL A 172 21.28 2.93 8.76
C VAL A 172 21.13 2.58 10.25
N ASN A 173 20.98 1.30 10.53
CA ASN A 173 20.55 0.76 11.83
C ASN A 173 21.41 1.15 13.05
N PHE A 174 22.63 1.63 12.86
CA PHE A 174 23.50 1.95 14.00
C PHE A 174 23.43 3.42 14.42
N PHE A 175 22.85 4.32 13.63
CA PHE A 175 22.73 5.74 13.97
C PHE A 175 21.38 6.11 14.59
N ASN A 176 20.29 5.37 14.31
CA ASN A 176 18.94 5.75 14.71
C ASN A 176 18.24 4.58 15.41
N LYS A 177 18.43 4.47 16.73
CA LYS A 177 17.89 3.38 17.53
C LYS A 177 16.58 3.72 18.24
N HIS A 178 16.33 4.98 18.49
CA HIS A 178 15.14 5.49 19.18
C HIS A 178 14.29 6.32 18.22
N TYR A 179 13.01 6.38 18.48
CA TYR A 179 12.10 7.25 17.76
C TYR A 179 11.98 8.58 18.49
N ASP A 180 12.17 9.66 17.77
CA ASP A 180 11.84 11.02 18.18
C ASP A 180 10.72 11.58 17.30
N GLU A 181 9.96 12.55 17.81
CA GLU A 181 8.89 13.18 17.05
C GLU A 181 9.43 13.81 15.75
N GLY A 182 8.83 13.42 14.61
CA GLY A 182 9.29 13.83 13.28
C GLY A 182 10.12 12.76 12.55
N ASP A 183 10.54 11.71 13.22
CA ASP A 183 11.36 10.65 12.64
C ASP A 183 10.63 9.83 11.56
N GLU A 184 9.31 9.92 11.49
CA GLU A 184 8.54 9.35 10.40
C GLU A 184 8.91 9.95 9.03
N ASN A 185 9.59 11.09 8.99
CA ASN A 185 10.09 11.75 7.78
C ASN A 185 11.62 11.69 7.63
N THR A 186 12.30 10.91 8.45
CA THR A 186 13.76 10.76 8.43
C THR A 186 14.19 9.38 7.96
N PHE A 187 15.50 9.13 8.00
CA PHE A 187 16.07 7.81 7.74
C PHE A 187 15.61 6.72 8.72
N TRP A 188 15.11 7.10 9.89
CA TRP A 188 14.55 6.16 10.85
C TRP A 188 13.39 5.36 10.23
N ALA A 189 12.46 6.03 9.56
CA ALA A 189 11.32 5.40 8.87
C ALA A 189 11.68 4.83 7.50
N SER A 190 12.82 5.20 6.92
CA SER A 190 13.16 4.79 5.55
C SER A 190 13.47 3.30 5.42
N VAL A 191 13.13 2.75 4.27
CA VAL A 191 13.36 1.35 3.93
C VAL A 191 14.21 1.28 2.66
N ASN A 192 15.40 0.67 2.74
CA ASN A 192 16.18 0.34 1.58
C ASN A 192 15.69 -0.95 0.90
N TYR A 193 16.14 -1.20 -0.31
CA TYR A 193 15.66 -2.32 -1.12
C TYR A 193 15.92 -3.69 -0.48
N ALA A 194 17.11 -3.89 0.07
CA ALA A 194 17.46 -5.15 0.75
C ALA A 194 16.62 -5.40 2.00
N LYS A 195 16.37 -4.34 2.80
CA LYS A 195 15.53 -4.39 4.00
C LYS A 195 14.08 -4.72 3.64
N PHE A 196 13.51 -4.09 2.61
CA PHE A 196 12.16 -4.40 2.13
C PHE A 196 12.00 -5.89 1.81
N ASN A 197 12.89 -6.44 1.00
CA ASN A 197 12.85 -7.84 0.60
C ASN A 197 13.02 -8.81 1.79
N ARG A 198 13.83 -8.43 2.79
CA ARG A 198 13.97 -9.20 4.03
C ARG A 198 12.68 -9.18 4.84
N MET A 199 12.00 -8.02 4.95
CA MET A 199 10.73 -7.90 5.65
C MET A 199 9.65 -8.77 5.02
N VAL A 200 9.52 -8.77 3.69
CA VAL A 200 8.56 -9.66 3.00
C VAL A 200 8.80 -11.13 3.37
N LYS A 201 10.07 -11.59 3.36
CA LYS A 201 10.42 -12.99 3.71
C LYS A 201 10.18 -13.35 5.17
N GLN A 202 10.27 -12.38 6.08
CA GLN A 202 10.13 -12.62 7.52
C GLN A 202 8.68 -12.52 8.00
N LEU A 203 7.95 -11.55 7.47
CA LEU A 203 6.55 -11.31 7.85
C LEU A 203 5.57 -12.25 7.12
N PHE A 204 5.90 -12.63 5.89
CA PHE A 204 4.97 -13.37 5.04
C PHE A 204 5.60 -14.66 4.49
N ASN A 205 4.74 -15.60 4.08
CA ASN A 205 5.21 -16.85 3.48
C ASN A 205 5.46 -16.70 1.97
N TYR A 206 6.45 -15.87 1.61
CA TYR A 206 6.81 -15.62 0.21
C TYR A 206 8.26 -15.99 -0.10
N ALA A 207 8.46 -16.55 -1.28
CA ALA A 207 9.72 -16.49 -1.99
C ALA A 207 9.86 -15.14 -2.68
N VAL A 208 11.00 -14.47 -2.53
CA VAL A 208 11.23 -13.17 -3.14
C VAL A 208 12.42 -13.24 -4.07
N ASN A 209 12.16 -13.08 -5.36
CA ASN A 209 13.18 -12.94 -6.40
C ASN A 209 13.38 -11.45 -6.68
N THR A 210 14.63 -10.99 -6.61
CA THR A 210 14.97 -9.57 -6.65
C THR A 210 15.86 -9.25 -7.82
N ARG A 211 15.65 -8.08 -8.45
CA ARG A 211 16.53 -7.49 -9.46
C ARG A 211 16.72 -6.01 -9.17
N GLY A 212 17.95 -5.51 -9.20
CA GLY A 212 18.28 -4.12 -8.93
C GLY A 212 18.83 -3.89 -7.53
N TYR A 213 19.16 -2.62 -7.23
CA TYR A 213 19.81 -2.16 -6.01
C TYR A 213 19.35 -0.74 -5.67
N ASP A 214 19.78 -0.22 -4.50
CA ASP A 214 19.44 1.13 -4.05
C ASP A 214 20.02 2.25 -4.95
N LEU A 215 21.12 2.00 -5.64
CA LEU A 215 21.84 3.01 -6.42
C LEU A 215 21.99 2.67 -7.91
N MET A 216 21.62 1.45 -8.32
CA MET A 216 21.82 0.98 -9.69
C MET A 216 20.56 0.40 -10.27
N HIS A 217 20.27 0.75 -11.53
CA HIS A 217 19.17 0.17 -12.28
C HIS A 217 19.40 -1.32 -12.57
N PRO A 218 18.34 -2.13 -12.65
CA PRO A 218 18.47 -3.52 -13.04
C PRO A 218 18.91 -3.64 -14.50
N HIS A 219 19.93 -4.48 -14.76
CA HIS A 219 20.37 -4.82 -16.11
C HIS A 219 19.44 -5.87 -16.70
N ILE A 220 18.35 -5.43 -17.33
CA ILE A 220 17.35 -6.28 -18.00
C ILE A 220 17.10 -5.67 -19.39
N ASN A 221 17.33 -6.46 -20.45
CA ASN A 221 17.15 -5.99 -21.83
C ASN A 221 15.69 -5.66 -22.11
N ASP A 222 14.78 -6.60 -21.92
CA ASP A 222 13.33 -6.40 -22.00
C ASP A 222 12.72 -6.34 -20.60
N LEU A 223 12.75 -5.14 -20.02
CA LEU A 223 12.22 -4.89 -18.70
C LEU A 223 10.71 -5.11 -18.61
N TYR A 224 9.97 -4.72 -19.64
CA TYR A 224 8.52 -4.92 -19.71
C TYR A 224 8.17 -6.41 -19.75
N GLY A 225 8.78 -7.18 -20.66
CA GLY A 225 8.54 -8.61 -20.78
C GLY A 225 8.87 -9.35 -19.49
N TYR A 226 10.00 -9.01 -18.85
CA TYR A 226 10.37 -9.58 -17.56
C TYR A 226 9.32 -9.33 -16.48
N ILE A 227 8.87 -8.06 -16.30
CA ILE A 227 7.89 -7.69 -15.29
C ILE A 227 6.54 -8.35 -15.60
N SER A 228 6.08 -8.27 -16.85
CA SER A 228 4.82 -8.88 -17.30
C SER A 228 4.79 -10.39 -17.05
N ASP A 229 5.91 -11.08 -17.26
CA ASP A 229 6.02 -12.50 -16.95
C ASP A 229 5.93 -12.78 -15.44
N LYS A 230 6.65 -12.00 -14.62
CA LYS A 230 6.62 -12.15 -13.17
C LYS A 230 5.26 -11.87 -12.55
N MET A 231 4.49 -10.96 -13.12
CA MET A 231 3.11 -10.70 -12.69
C MET A 231 2.15 -11.88 -12.90
N LYS A 232 2.49 -12.84 -13.75
CA LYS A 232 1.67 -14.05 -13.95
C LYS A 232 1.75 -15.02 -12.77
N THR A 233 2.83 -14.96 -11.98
CA THR A 233 3.14 -15.93 -10.93
C THR A 233 3.21 -15.33 -9.53
N GLY A 234 3.08 -14.02 -9.39
CA GLY A 234 3.16 -13.38 -8.08
C GLY A 234 2.99 -11.88 -8.10
N THR A 235 3.06 -11.29 -6.92
CA THR A 235 3.01 -9.85 -6.73
C THR A 235 4.34 -9.20 -7.10
N VAL A 236 4.28 -8.16 -7.92
CA VAL A 236 5.46 -7.36 -8.29
C VAL A 236 5.42 -6.03 -7.56
N VAL A 237 6.49 -5.78 -6.79
CA VAL A 237 6.74 -4.50 -6.14
C VAL A 237 7.88 -3.79 -6.87
N LEU A 238 7.66 -2.53 -7.23
CA LEU A 238 8.68 -1.70 -7.87
C LEU A 238 9.24 -0.71 -6.86
N TYR A 239 10.57 -0.62 -6.80
CA TYR A 239 11.32 0.40 -6.09
C TYR A 239 11.83 1.42 -7.09
N LEU A 240 11.39 2.67 -7.01
CA LEU A 240 11.54 3.63 -8.07
C LEU A 240 11.82 5.06 -7.61
N ASN A 241 12.23 5.90 -8.55
CA ASN A 241 12.37 7.33 -8.36
C ASN A 241 11.01 8.02 -8.47
N ASN A 242 10.40 8.24 -7.33
CA ASN A 242 9.10 8.91 -7.18
C ASN A 242 9.08 10.31 -7.78
N ALA A 243 10.16 10.99 -7.64
CA ALA A 243 10.30 12.36 -8.07
C ALA A 243 10.22 12.51 -9.59
N GLU A 244 10.87 11.64 -10.31
CA GLU A 244 10.76 11.57 -11.76
C GLU A 244 9.35 11.12 -12.18
N LEU A 245 8.80 10.10 -11.52
CA LEU A 245 7.47 9.56 -11.84
C LEU A 245 6.38 10.64 -11.76
N TYR A 246 6.41 11.48 -10.74
CA TYR A 246 5.39 12.52 -10.52
C TYR A 246 5.80 13.91 -10.99
N LYS A 247 6.95 14.03 -11.70
CA LYS A 247 7.47 15.31 -12.18
C LYS A 247 7.52 16.37 -11.08
N LYS A 248 7.83 15.96 -9.85
CA LYS A 248 8.00 16.90 -8.75
C LYS A 248 9.21 17.77 -9.07
N LYS A 249 9.05 19.10 -9.06
CA LYS A 249 10.17 20.03 -9.21
C LYS A 249 11.23 19.72 -8.16
N HIS A 250 12.42 19.31 -8.59
CA HIS A 250 13.55 19.13 -7.71
C HIS A 250 14.47 20.34 -7.84
N ASN A 251 15.05 20.75 -6.71
CA ASN A 251 16.31 21.46 -6.75
C ASN A 251 17.32 20.57 -7.49
N THR A 252 17.94 21.10 -8.50
CA THR A 252 18.78 20.45 -9.53
C THR A 252 19.97 19.65 -9.00
N LEU A 253 20.18 19.58 -7.69
CA LEU A 253 21.32 18.95 -7.03
C LEU A 253 21.03 17.58 -6.38
N ARG A 254 19.81 17.06 -6.46
CA ARG A 254 19.52 15.72 -5.90
C ARG A 254 19.83 14.65 -6.93
N PRO A 255 20.72 13.68 -6.58
CA PRO A 255 20.99 12.55 -7.45
C PRO A 255 19.68 11.79 -7.74
N ALA A 256 19.59 11.17 -8.91
CA ALA A 256 18.49 10.29 -9.28
C ALA A 256 18.54 9.05 -8.36
N THR A 257 17.89 9.11 -7.22
CA THR A 257 17.84 8.02 -6.22
C THR A 257 16.41 7.48 -6.13
N PRO A 258 16.26 6.17 -5.92
CA PRO A 258 14.96 5.60 -5.64
C PRO A 258 14.52 6.03 -4.24
N THR A 259 13.24 6.38 -4.13
CA THR A 259 12.69 6.90 -2.88
C THR A 259 11.33 6.26 -2.54
N HIS A 260 10.81 5.38 -3.40
CA HIS A 260 9.42 4.97 -3.27
C HIS A 260 9.15 3.53 -3.71
N TYR A 261 8.19 2.91 -3.02
CA TYR A 261 7.67 1.57 -3.33
C TYR A 261 6.24 1.67 -3.87
N ILE A 262 5.95 0.97 -4.95
CA ILE A 262 4.60 0.80 -5.48
C ILE A 262 4.30 -0.69 -5.72
N ILE A 263 3.04 -1.06 -5.59
CA ILE A 263 2.56 -2.39 -5.97
C ILE A 263 2.01 -2.32 -7.39
N LEU A 264 2.57 -3.10 -8.30
CA LEU A 264 2.10 -3.16 -9.67
C LEU A 264 0.85 -4.03 -9.76
N LEU A 265 -0.26 -3.45 -10.20
CA LEU A 265 -1.56 -4.12 -10.33
C LEU A 265 -1.85 -4.55 -11.77
N GLY A 266 -1.19 -3.93 -12.75
CA GLY A 266 -1.34 -4.24 -14.15
C GLY A 266 -0.29 -3.53 -14.99
N ILE A 267 0.10 -4.15 -16.10
CA ILE A 267 1.01 -3.56 -17.07
C ILE A 267 0.63 -4.00 -18.48
N SER A 268 0.64 -3.06 -19.42
CA SER A 268 0.46 -3.33 -20.84
C SER A 268 1.40 -2.47 -21.67
N ARG A 269 1.66 -2.87 -22.92
CA ARG A 269 2.57 -2.17 -23.81
C ARG A 269 1.97 -2.07 -25.21
N THR A 270 2.10 -0.88 -25.80
CA THR A 270 2.03 -0.64 -27.25
C THR A 270 3.46 -0.49 -27.80
N GLU A 271 3.62 -0.19 -29.08
CA GLU A 271 4.94 0.07 -29.67
C GLU A 271 5.65 1.25 -28.97
N GLU A 272 4.93 2.31 -28.63
CA GLU A 272 5.49 3.56 -28.12
C GLU A 272 5.40 3.69 -26.59
N MET A 273 4.39 3.10 -25.96
CA MET A 273 4.03 3.39 -24.57
C MET A 273 3.86 2.13 -23.71
N ILE A 274 4.24 2.25 -22.45
CA ILE A 274 3.90 1.31 -21.38
C ILE A 274 2.84 1.95 -20.50
N THR A 275 1.72 1.25 -20.31
CA THR A 275 0.68 1.63 -19.36
C THR A 275 0.81 0.81 -18.11
N MET A 276 1.01 1.47 -16.96
CA MET A 276 1.04 0.85 -15.63
C MET A 276 -0.21 1.20 -14.85
N THR A 277 -0.84 0.21 -14.26
CA THR A 277 -1.80 0.39 -13.15
C THR A 277 -1.12 -0.07 -11.87
N TYR A 278 -1.10 0.76 -10.85
CA TYR A 278 -0.40 0.45 -9.60
C TYR A 278 -1.12 1.06 -8.41
N TRP A 279 -0.87 0.49 -7.24
CA TRP A 279 -1.28 1.04 -5.96
C TRP A 279 -0.16 1.89 -5.37
N ASP A 280 -0.54 3.09 -4.91
CA ASP A 280 0.36 4.08 -4.36
C ASP A 280 -0.39 5.07 -3.49
N TYR A 281 0.15 5.42 -2.32
CA TYR A 281 -0.41 6.39 -1.37
C TYR A 281 -1.91 6.19 -1.02
N GLY A 282 -2.37 4.94 -0.96
CA GLY A 282 -3.77 4.64 -0.70
C GLY A 282 -4.70 4.74 -1.91
N PHE A 283 -4.15 4.92 -3.11
CA PHE A 283 -4.91 5.08 -4.34
C PHE A 283 -4.44 4.11 -5.43
N ARG A 284 -5.38 3.75 -6.28
CA ARG A 284 -5.07 3.09 -7.55
C ARG A 284 -4.76 4.15 -8.60
N SER A 285 -3.57 4.12 -9.15
CA SER A 285 -3.06 5.08 -10.12
C SER A 285 -2.83 4.42 -11.47
N LEU A 286 -2.98 5.18 -12.56
CA LEU A 286 -2.65 4.77 -13.92
C LEU A 286 -1.67 5.77 -14.53
N ARG A 287 -0.61 5.24 -15.18
CA ARG A 287 0.38 6.05 -15.90
C ARG A 287 0.73 5.43 -17.23
N GLN A 288 0.85 6.30 -18.23
CA GLN A 288 1.44 5.96 -19.53
C GLN A 288 2.80 6.64 -19.66
N ILE A 289 3.81 5.87 -19.95
CA ILE A 289 5.21 6.31 -20.04
C ILE A 289 5.93 5.57 -21.16
N THR A 290 6.97 6.20 -21.71
CA THR A 290 7.79 5.57 -22.73
C THR A 290 8.65 4.42 -22.13
N PRO A 291 9.02 3.39 -22.90
CA PRO A 291 9.91 2.31 -22.43
C PRO A 291 11.25 2.83 -21.89
N ALA A 292 11.81 3.86 -22.50
CA ALA A 292 13.06 4.48 -22.02
C ALA A 292 12.88 5.14 -20.65
N PHE A 293 11.77 5.86 -20.44
CA PHE A 293 11.47 6.48 -19.14
C PHE A 293 11.15 5.43 -18.07
N PHE A 294 10.41 4.36 -18.42
CA PHE A 294 10.15 3.23 -17.54
C PHE A 294 11.45 2.62 -17.01
N LYS A 295 12.42 2.37 -17.91
CA LYS A 295 13.76 1.86 -17.53
C LYS A 295 14.52 2.84 -16.66
N LYS A 296 14.40 4.15 -16.91
CA LYS A 296 15.09 5.22 -16.15
C LYS A 296 14.64 5.32 -14.71
N ILE A 297 13.35 5.12 -14.42
CA ILE A 297 12.80 5.35 -13.08
C ILE A 297 12.89 4.14 -12.13
N ILE A 298 13.07 2.90 -12.65
CA ILE A 298 13.06 1.68 -11.85
C ILE A 298 14.46 1.33 -11.39
N PHE A 299 14.63 1.15 -10.08
CA PHE A 299 15.85 0.75 -9.42
C PHE A 299 15.79 -0.66 -8.84
N GLY A 300 14.60 -1.11 -8.42
CA GLY A 300 14.39 -2.45 -7.89
C GLY A 300 13.08 -3.06 -8.30
N ILE A 301 13.10 -4.39 -8.50
CA ILE A 301 11.94 -5.21 -8.83
C ILE A 301 11.94 -6.38 -7.87
N SER A 302 10.94 -6.46 -7.01
CA SER A 302 10.72 -7.57 -6.09
C SER A 302 9.55 -8.40 -6.59
N CYS A 303 9.83 -9.63 -7.04
CA CYS A 303 8.81 -10.58 -7.47
C CYS A 303 8.54 -11.53 -6.30
N CYS A 304 7.36 -11.41 -5.72
CA CYS A 304 6.95 -12.10 -4.49
C CYS A 304 5.97 -13.22 -4.86
N THR A 305 6.39 -14.46 -4.76
CA THR A 305 5.57 -15.65 -5.07
C THR A 305 5.25 -16.38 -3.77
N LYS A 306 4.00 -16.75 -3.54
CA LYS A 306 3.63 -17.55 -2.36
C LYS A 306 4.37 -18.87 -2.35
N LYS A 307 4.84 -19.28 -1.17
CA LYS A 307 5.37 -20.62 -0.98
C LYS A 307 4.22 -21.59 -0.74
N LEU A 308 4.32 -22.75 -1.36
CA LEU A 308 3.42 -23.85 -1.07
C LEU A 308 3.60 -24.30 0.39
N SER A 309 2.51 -24.74 1.04
CA SER A 309 2.49 -25.13 2.47
C SER A 309 3.33 -26.37 2.80
N HIS A 310 4.06 -26.93 1.83
CA HIS A 310 4.88 -28.14 1.95
C HIS A 310 6.40 -27.89 1.78
N GLU A 311 6.84 -26.65 1.67
CA GLU A 311 8.25 -26.23 1.71
C GLU A 311 8.55 -25.50 3.08
#